data_94a7783deff2ea5f9d0cb4e609f34ec6
#
_entry.id   94a7783deff2ea5f9d0cb4e609f34ec6
#
_cell.length_a   1.000
_cell.length_b   1.000
_cell.length_c   1.000
_cell.angle_alpha   90.00
_cell.angle_beta   90.00
_cell.angle_gamma   90.00
#
_symmetry.space_group_name_H-M   'P 1'
#
loop_
_entity.id
_entity.type
_entity.pdbx_description
1 polymer ?
#
loop_
_entity_poly.entity_id
_entity_poly.type
_entity_poly.pdbx_seq_one_letter_code
_entity_poly.pdbx_strand_id
1 'polypeptide(L)'
;MIFALDMRTGVLLWENQMTDLAGQQPSGAPLVFDGRVFMGYDCHADSSLGPCHFSAYDSETGQLQWRWFTSPTRDDPMHSTWGAEPQVFPLETRRNMSAWMTPSIDTERGLLIFGIGSSAPQQPELAGTDGQWPDRLYQGSTVALDYRTGELVWWAQHHTDMWNNDSVFDRILVDSPVDPDPPGALGVNPDVVPGEERDLVVGSFSKDGIFYAYDRSDGTFIYARPTGYQNVIDSYDGRTGAYRTNPEALMTGDLDRETTVCNDSRTVPQ
;
A
#
# COMPACT_ATOMS: atom_id res chain seq x y z
N MET A 1 -14.50 3.02 -16.58
CA MET A 1 -14.17 3.61 -17.90
C MET A 1 -13.20 4.77 -17.68
N ILE A 2 -12.20 4.90 -18.53
CA ILE A 2 -11.31 6.07 -18.65
C ILE A 2 -11.50 6.68 -20.03
N PHE A 3 -11.41 8.00 -20.13
CA PHE A 3 -11.56 8.68 -21.41
C PHE A 3 -10.74 9.97 -21.44
N ALA A 4 -10.38 10.44 -22.61
CA ALA A 4 -9.76 11.73 -22.83
C ALA A 4 -10.66 12.65 -23.65
N LEU A 5 -10.69 13.91 -23.24
CA LEU A 5 -11.41 14.96 -23.93
C LEU A 5 -10.43 16.03 -24.40
N ASP A 6 -10.71 16.62 -25.56
CA ASP A 6 -10.02 17.84 -25.96
C ASP A 6 -10.37 18.96 -24.97
N MET A 7 -9.36 19.54 -24.37
CA MET A 7 -9.50 20.51 -23.28
C MET A 7 -10.24 21.81 -23.69
N ARG A 8 -10.21 22.17 -24.97
CA ARG A 8 -10.84 23.41 -25.47
C ARG A 8 -12.25 23.19 -25.96
N THR A 9 -12.53 22.03 -26.52
CA THR A 9 -13.79 21.75 -27.20
C THR A 9 -14.69 20.77 -26.45
N GLY A 10 -14.13 19.99 -25.50
CA GLY A 10 -14.83 18.92 -24.83
C GLY A 10 -15.12 17.71 -25.72
N VAL A 11 -14.57 17.65 -26.93
CA VAL A 11 -14.76 16.52 -27.83
C VAL A 11 -14.01 15.31 -27.31
N LEU A 12 -14.69 14.16 -27.31
CA LEU A 12 -14.09 12.87 -26.97
C LEU A 12 -12.96 12.53 -27.94
N LEU A 13 -11.77 12.31 -27.42
CA LEU A 13 -10.60 11.88 -28.18
C LEU A 13 -10.51 10.34 -28.22
N TRP A 14 -10.64 9.73 -27.08
CA TRP A 14 -10.70 8.27 -26.93
C TRP A 14 -11.40 7.89 -25.62
N GLU A 15 -11.88 6.67 -25.54
CA GLU A 15 -12.40 6.02 -24.34
C GLU A 15 -11.90 4.57 -24.28
N ASN A 16 -11.67 4.06 -23.07
CA ASN A 16 -11.31 2.69 -22.83
C ASN A 16 -12.03 2.14 -21.60
N GLN A 17 -12.46 0.90 -21.70
CA GLN A 17 -12.95 0.16 -20.56
C GLN A 17 -11.77 -0.41 -19.77
N MET A 18 -11.49 0.18 -18.62
CA MET A 18 -10.35 -0.17 -17.80
C MET A 18 -10.45 -1.55 -17.19
N THR A 19 -11.66 -2.05 -17.02
CA THR A 19 -11.96 -3.34 -16.39
C THR A 19 -13.22 -3.92 -17.01
N ASP A 20 -13.19 -5.21 -17.28
CA ASP A 20 -14.37 -5.96 -17.73
C ASP A 20 -15.26 -6.39 -16.55
N LEU A 21 -14.95 -5.88 -15.35
CA LEU A 21 -15.40 -6.44 -14.09
C LEU A 21 -16.41 -5.50 -13.42
N ALA A 22 -17.63 -6.00 -13.27
CA ALA A 22 -18.64 -5.34 -12.47
C ALA A 22 -18.16 -5.21 -11.02
N GLY A 23 -18.23 -3.99 -10.44
CA GLY A 23 -17.84 -3.74 -9.04
C GLY A 23 -16.44 -3.18 -8.83
N GLN A 24 -15.60 -3.07 -9.87
CA GLN A 24 -14.37 -2.30 -9.79
C GLN A 24 -14.64 -0.83 -10.13
N GLN A 25 -14.31 0.06 -9.21
CA GLN A 25 -14.56 1.49 -9.38
C GLN A 25 -13.26 2.29 -9.31
N PRO A 26 -12.95 3.11 -10.31
CA PRO A 26 -11.91 4.11 -10.19
C PRO A 26 -12.41 5.20 -9.24
N SER A 27 -11.76 5.38 -8.11
CA SER A 27 -12.13 6.39 -7.11
C SER A 27 -11.09 7.50 -6.96
N GLY A 28 -9.85 7.25 -7.41
CA GLY A 28 -8.79 8.26 -7.43
C GLY A 28 -8.69 9.00 -8.77
N ALA A 29 -7.89 10.06 -8.78
CA ALA A 29 -7.57 10.78 -10.00
C ALA A 29 -6.47 10.07 -10.79
N PRO A 30 -6.53 10.03 -12.12
CA PRO A 30 -5.44 9.54 -12.94
C PRO A 30 -4.24 10.51 -12.87
N LEU A 31 -3.03 9.95 -12.85
CA LEU A 31 -1.80 10.70 -13.06
C LEU A 31 -1.40 10.61 -14.53
N VAL A 32 -1.11 11.76 -15.15
CA VAL A 32 -0.62 11.79 -16.54
C VAL A 32 0.83 12.27 -16.55
N PHE A 33 1.70 11.43 -17.07
CA PHE A 33 3.13 11.75 -17.19
C PHE A 33 3.78 10.93 -18.34
N ASP A 34 4.70 11.55 -19.06
CA ASP A 34 5.53 10.93 -20.10
C ASP A 34 4.74 10.05 -21.09
N GLY A 35 3.65 10.61 -21.64
CA GLY A 35 2.80 9.92 -22.61
C GLY A 35 1.97 8.78 -22.03
N ARG A 36 1.83 8.69 -20.70
CA ARG A 36 1.07 7.65 -20.00
C ARG A 36 0.03 8.22 -19.07
N VAL A 37 -1.03 7.46 -18.89
CA VAL A 37 -2.06 7.68 -17.87
C VAL A 37 -2.00 6.52 -16.89
N PHE A 38 -1.65 6.82 -15.64
CA PHE A 38 -1.52 5.84 -14.56
C PHE A 38 -2.79 5.84 -13.71
N MET A 39 -3.29 4.66 -13.41
CA MET A 39 -4.50 4.52 -12.61
C MET A 39 -4.60 3.17 -11.92
N GLY A 40 -5.05 3.22 -10.67
CA GLY A 40 -5.48 2.05 -9.91
C GLY A 40 -7.00 2.05 -9.68
N TYR A 41 -7.45 1.11 -8.88
CA TYR A 41 -8.88 0.92 -8.60
C TYR A 41 -9.13 0.61 -7.16
N ASP A 42 -10.38 0.83 -6.81
CA ASP A 42 -11.01 0.22 -5.66
C ASP A 42 -11.68 -1.09 -6.10
N CYS A 43 -11.22 -2.20 -5.55
CA CYS A 43 -11.65 -3.55 -5.90
C CYS A 43 -12.55 -4.12 -4.81
N HIS A 44 -13.79 -3.63 -4.74
CA HIS A 44 -14.74 -4.18 -3.79
C HIS A 44 -15.29 -5.56 -4.19
N ALA A 45 -15.33 -6.36 -3.20
CA ALA A 45 -16.23 -7.46 -2.81
C ALA A 45 -16.71 -8.51 -3.82
N ASP A 46 -16.89 -8.29 -5.07
CA ASP A 46 -17.32 -9.34 -5.99
C ASP A 46 -16.16 -9.85 -6.84
N SER A 47 -15.27 -10.57 -6.16
CA SER A 47 -13.98 -10.98 -6.69
C SER A 47 -14.02 -12.31 -7.47
N SER A 48 -15.20 -12.75 -7.89
CA SER A 48 -15.25 -13.78 -8.94
C SER A 48 -14.50 -13.36 -10.21
N LEU A 49 -13.91 -12.16 -10.21
CA LEU A 49 -13.50 -11.40 -11.36
C LEU A 49 -11.98 -11.16 -11.46
N GLY A 50 -11.19 -11.71 -10.53
CA GLY A 50 -9.73 -11.65 -10.58
C GLY A 50 -9.08 -10.58 -9.66
N PRO A 51 -7.73 -10.58 -9.60
CA PRO A 51 -7.00 -9.72 -8.69
C PRO A 51 -7.05 -8.25 -9.08
N CYS A 52 -6.96 -7.39 -8.07
CA CYS A 52 -6.79 -5.95 -8.25
C CYS A 52 -5.49 -5.64 -8.98
N HIS A 53 -5.46 -4.53 -9.69
CA HIS A 53 -4.28 -4.13 -10.42
C HIS A 53 -4.10 -2.62 -10.47
N PHE A 54 -2.89 -2.19 -10.72
CA PHE A 54 -2.50 -0.86 -11.14
C PHE A 54 -2.07 -0.91 -12.60
N SER A 55 -2.43 0.09 -13.41
CA SER A 55 -2.20 0.04 -14.86
C SER A 55 -1.73 1.35 -15.43
N ALA A 56 -0.99 1.27 -16.53
CA ALA A 56 -0.67 2.40 -17.39
C ALA A 56 -1.31 2.24 -18.76
N TYR A 57 -1.83 3.34 -19.26
CA TYR A 57 -2.43 3.46 -20.57
C TYR A 57 -1.70 4.53 -21.38
N ASP A 58 -1.63 4.36 -22.68
CA ASP A 58 -1.12 5.37 -23.59
C ASP A 58 -2.02 6.62 -23.55
N SER A 59 -1.45 7.80 -23.38
CA SER A 59 -2.23 9.02 -23.21
C SER A 59 -2.88 9.54 -24.48
N GLU A 60 -2.40 9.13 -25.66
CA GLU A 60 -2.94 9.54 -26.96
C GLU A 60 -4.04 8.61 -27.46
N THR A 61 -3.93 7.32 -27.15
CA THR A 61 -4.80 6.27 -27.69
C THR A 61 -5.69 5.58 -26.67
N GLY A 62 -5.37 5.71 -25.39
CA GLY A 62 -6.03 4.99 -24.31
C GLY A 62 -5.70 3.50 -24.24
N GLN A 63 -4.78 3.00 -25.06
CA GLN A 63 -4.43 1.58 -25.07
C GLN A 63 -3.64 1.20 -23.82
N LEU A 64 -3.94 0.01 -23.25
CA LEU A 64 -3.19 -0.56 -22.14
C LEU A 64 -1.74 -0.81 -22.56
N GLN A 65 -0.79 -0.25 -21.78
CA GLN A 65 0.65 -0.47 -21.97
C GLN A 65 1.16 -1.57 -21.05
N TRP A 66 0.82 -1.49 -19.76
CA TRP A 66 1.16 -2.53 -18.78
C TRP A 66 0.12 -2.58 -17.65
N ARG A 67 0.16 -3.70 -16.93
CA ARG A 67 -0.67 -3.95 -15.75
C ARG A 67 0.14 -4.71 -14.71
N TRP A 68 0.15 -4.21 -13.49
CA TRP A 68 0.73 -4.87 -12.34
C TRP A 68 -0.37 -5.27 -11.36
N PHE A 69 -0.37 -6.52 -10.91
CA PHE A 69 -1.36 -7.03 -9.97
C PHE A 69 -0.93 -6.73 -8.54
N THR A 70 -1.84 -6.19 -7.73
CA THR A 70 -1.59 -5.78 -6.35
C THR A 70 -1.47 -6.95 -5.37
N SER A 71 -1.86 -8.16 -5.78
CA SER A 71 -1.57 -9.40 -5.08
C SER A 71 -0.74 -10.33 -5.96
N PRO A 72 0.22 -11.08 -5.37
CA PRO A 72 1.06 -12.00 -6.11
C PRO A 72 0.24 -13.04 -6.89
N THR A 73 0.59 -13.27 -8.13
CA THR A 73 0.04 -14.36 -8.95
C THR A 73 0.65 -15.70 -8.55
N ARG A 74 0.14 -16.81 -9.10
CA ARG A 74 0.63 -18.16 -8.75
C ARG A 74 2.10 -18.39 -9.06
N ASP A 75 2.61 -17.72 -10.07
CA ASP A 75 4.00 -17.83 -10.51
C ASP A 75 4.94 -16.86 -9.78
N ASP A 76 4.41 -15.97 -8.96
CA ASP A 76 5.18 -15.02 -8.17
C ASP A 76 5.70 -15.72 -6.90
N PRO A 77 7.00 -15.61 -6.56
CA PRO A 77 7.56 -16.17 -5.34
C PRO A 77 6.85 -15.71 -4.06
N MET A 78 6.29 -14.49 -4.08
CA MET A 78 5.55 -13.92 -2.95
C MET A 78 4.14 -14.51 -2.78
N HIS A 79 3.71 -15.40 -3.68
CA HIS A 79 2.42 -16.10 -3.56
C HIS A 79 2.27 -16.85 -2.23
N SER A 80 3.35 -17.44 -1.74
CA SER A 80 3.38 -18.18 -0.46
C SER A 80 3.05 -17.33 0.77
N THR A 81 3.16 -16.00 0.67
CA THR A 81 2.80 -15.09 1.76
C THR A 81 1.29 -15.06 2.06
N TRP A 82 0.48 -15.68 1.21
CA TRP A 82 -0.96 -15.84 1.38
C TRP A 82 -1.37 -17.16 2.06
N GLY A 83 -0.43 -17.85 2.66
CA GLY A 83 -0.61 -19.11 3.35
C GLY A 83 -0.02 -20.30 2.60
N ALA A 84 0.05 -21.45 3.29
CA ALA A 84 0.55 -22.70 2.71
C ALA A 84 -0.58 -23.55 2.15
N GLU A 85 -0.30 -24.34 1.11
CA GLU A 85 -1.24 -25.34 0.60
C GLU A 85 -1.62 -26.33 1.72
N PRO A 86 -2.90 -26.73 1.87
CA PRO A 86 -4.06 -26.42 1.02
C PRO A 86 -4.83 -25.15 1.46
N GLN A 87 -4.35 -24.40 2.44
CA GLN A 87 -5.03 -23.23 3.00
C GLN A 87 -4.70 -21.93 2.28
N VAL A 88 -3.95 -21.97 1.18
CA VAL A 88 -3.69 -20.78 0.37
C VAL A 88 -5.00 -20.22 -0.14
N PHE A 89 -5.26 -18.96 0.18
CA PHE A 89 -6.43 -18.29 -0.39
C PHE A 89 -6.34 -18.29 -1.91
N PRO A 90 -7.32 -18.87 -2.60
CA PRO A 90 -7.35 -18.81 -4.05
C PRO A 90 -7.25 -17.37 -4.53
N LEU A 91 -6.48 -17.13 -5.60
CA LEU A 91 -6.26 -15.80 -6.15
C LEU A 91 -7.58 -15.07 -6.41
N GLU A 92 -8.59 -15.84 -6.81
CA GLU A 92 -9.95 -15.37 -7.12
C GLU A 92 -10.70 -14.87 -5.87
N THR A 93 -10.25 -15.22 -4.67
CA THR A 93 -10.88 -14.81 -3.41
C THR A 93 -10.12 -13.70 -2.68
N ARG A 94 -8.94 -13.30 -3.18
CA ARG A 94 -8.15 -12.21 -2.63
C ARG A 94 -8.77 -10.88 -3.03
N ARG A 95 -9.35 -10.20 -2.06
CA ARG A 95 -10.17 -9.00 -2.26
C ARG A 95 -9.51 -7.79 -1.62
N ASN A 96 -9.99 -6.60 -1.98
CA ASN A 96 -9.68 -5.31 -1.37
C ASN A 96 -8.20 -4.88 -1.45
N MET A 97 -7.36 -5.56 -2.20
CA MET A 97 -5.97 -5.13 -2.46
C MET A 97 -5.94 -3.89 -3.36
N SER A 98 -6.77 -2.93 -3.01
CA SER A 98 -7.02 -1.75 -3.83
C SER A 98 -5.85 -0.76 -3.78
N ALA A 99 -5.58 -0.10 -4.90
CA ALA A 99 -4.61 0.99 -5.02
C ALA A 99 -5.30 2.18 -5.69
N TRP A 100 -6.29 2.76 -5.01
CA TRP A 100 -7.20 3.74 -5.63
C TRP A 100 -6.69 5.18 -5.59
N MET A 101 -5.68 5.49 -4.79
CA MET A 101 -5.16 6.86 -4.70
C MET A 101 -4.21 7.17 -5.85
N THR A 102 -4.12 8.45 -6.17
CA THR A 102 -3.17 8.96 -7.17
C THR A 102 -1.74 8.67 -6.72
N PRO A 103 -0.88 8.06 -7.56
CA PRO A 103 0.50 7.77 -7.19
C PRO A 103 1.37 9.03 -7.18
N SER A 104 2.50 8.96 -6.47
CA SER A 104 3.61 9.91 -6.63
C SER A 104 4.60 9.39 -7.66
N ILE A 105 5.29 10.29 -8.35
CA ILE A 105 6.29 9.92 -9.35
C ILE A 105 7.65 10.55 -9.03
N ASP A 106 8.68 9.72 -8.92
CA ASP A 106 10.08 10.12 -8.91
C ASP A 106 10.60 10.14 -10.35
N THR A 107 10.69 11.32 -10.92
CA THR A 107 11.07 11.48 -12.32
C THR A 107 12.55 11.23 -12.55
N GLU A 108 13.40 11.36 -11.53
CA GLU A 108 14.83 11.13 -11.61
C GLU A 108 15.16 9.64 -11.68
N ARG A 109 14.45 8.83 -10.86
CA ARG A 109 14.65 7.38 -10.80
C ARG A 109 13.70 6.60 -11.69
N GLY A 110 12.69 7.26 -12.22
CA GLY A 110 11.67 6.60 -13.02
C GLY A 110 10.71 5.74 -12.22
N LEU A 111 10.47 6.09 -10.94
CA LEU A 111 9.64 5.31 -10.04
C LEU A 111 8.24 5.90 -9.92
N LEU A 112 7.25 5.02 -9.96
CA LEU A 112 5.85 5.28 -9.62
C LEU A 112 5.59 4.69 -8.23
N ILE A 113 5.29 5.54 -7.24
CA ILE A 113 5.20 5.14 -5.82
C ILE A 113 3.78 5.34 -5.32
N PHE A 114 3.18 4.29 -4.80
CA PHE A 114 1.81 4.30 -4.30
C PHE A 114 1.58 3.27 -3.19
N GLY A 115 0.40 3.30 -2.61
CA GLY A 115 0.01 2.39 -1.52
C GLY A 115 -1.00 1.35 -1.91
N ILE A 116 -0.94 0.23 -1.20
CA ILE A 116 -1.88 -0.87 -1.30
C ILE A 116 -2.75 -0.90 -0.05
N GLY A 117 -4.06 -0.96 -0.24
CA GLY A 117 -5.03 -1.07 0.83
C GLY A 117 -5.05 -2.41 1.53
N SER A 118 -6.06 -2.58 2.35
CA SER A 118 -6.29 -3.81 3.10
C SER A 118 -6.66 -4.99 2.21
N SER A 119 -6.41 -6.19 2.70
CA SER A 119 -6.88 -7.42 2.03
C SER A 119 -8.15 -7.95 2.67
N ALA A 120 -8.90 -8.76 1.94
CA ALA A 120 -9.95 -9.60 2.47
C ALA A 120 -9.66 -11.07 2.13
N PRO A 121 -10.17 -12.02 2.92
CA PRO A 121 -10.93 -11.83 4.14
C PRO A 121 -10.07 -11.36 5.33
N GLN A 122 -10.68 -10.57 6.22
CA GLN A 122 -10.01 -10.05 7.43
C GLN A 122 -10.35 -10.89 8.69
N GLN A 123 -11.04 -12.01 8.52
CA GLN A 123 -11.50 -12.85 9.63
C GLN A 123 -10.34 -13.65 10.21
N PRO A 124 -10.14 -13.60 11.54
CA PRO A 124 -9.08 -14.32 12.24
C PRO A 124 -9.09 -15.84 12.03
N GLU A 125 -10.28 -16.42 11.85
CA GLU A 125 -10.46 -17.85 11.61
C GLU A 125 -9.84 -18.32 10.28
N LEU A 126 -9.54 -17.38 9.42
CA LEU A 126 -8.89 -17.61 8.14
C LEU A 126 -7.37 -17.37 8.19
N ALA A 127 -6.86 -16.91 9.34
CA ALA A 127 -5.43 -17.00 9.65
C ALA A 127 -5.05 -18.48 9.81
N GLY A 128 -3.78 -18.79 9.60
CA GLY A 128 -3.30 -20.16 9.76
C GLY A 128 -3.66 -20.77 11.12
N THR A 129 -3.65 -22.10 11.19
CA THR A 129 -4.05 -22.86 12.39
C THR A 129 -3.17 -22.62 13.62
N ASP A 130 -2.07 -21.91 13.46
CA ASP A 130 -1.13 -21.52 14.51
C ASP A 130 -1.39 -20.12 15.08
N GLY A 131 -2.45 -19.45 14.61
CA GLY A 131 -2.78 -18.07 15.01
C GLY A 131 -1.85 -17.02 14.42
N GLN A 132 -0.94 -17.42 13.54
CA GLN A 132 -0.07 -16.49 12.81
C GLN A 132 -0.84 -15.95 11.59
N TRP A 133 -0.83 -14.64 11.45
CA TRP A 133 -1.34 -14.00 10.26
C TRP A 133 -0.28 -14.05 9.16
N PRO A 134 -0.61 -14.58 7.98
CA PRO A 134 0.30 -14.49 6.85
C PRO A 134 0.48 -13.03 6.43
N ASP A 135 1.64 -12.70 5.90
CA ASP A 135 1.98 -11.34 5.48
C ASP A 135 1.05 -10.80 4.38
N ARG A 136 0.51 -11.68 3.55
CA ARG A 136 -0.45 -11.36 2.47
C ARG A 136 0.03 -10.19 1.61
N LEU A 137 1.25 -10.32 1.09
CA LEU A 137 1.80 -9.28 0.25
C LEU A 137 0.90 -9.00 -0.98
N TYR A 138 0.70 -7.75 -1.33
CA TYR A 138 1.34 -6.52 -0.83
C TYR A 138 0.36 -5.67 0.00
N GLN A 139 -0.54 -6.25 0.78
CA GLN A 139 -1.44 -5.48 1.63
C GLN A 139 -0.65 -4.55 2.56
N GLY A 140 -1.23 -3.40 2.90
CA GLY A 140 -0.64 -2.49 3.86
C GLY A 140 0.77 -2.03 3.52
N SER A 141 1.10 -1.96 2.22
CA SER A 141 2.44 -1.64 1.74
C SER A 141 2.51 -0.35 0.95
N THR A 142 3.69 0.24 0.92
CA THR A 142 4.13 1.12 -0.17
C THR A 142 4.86 0.28 -1.20
N VAL A 143 4.57 0.49 -2.46
CA VAL A 143 5.25 -0.15 -3.59
C VAL A 143 5.80 0.90 -4.54
N ALA A 144 6.92 0.59 -5.18
CA ALA A 144 7.51 1.38 -6.25
C ALA A 144 7.69 0.51 -7.50
N LEU A 145 7.12 0.97 -8.60
CA LEU A 145 7.24 0.35 -9.91
C LEU A 145 8.09 1.22 -10.83
N ASP A 146 8.83 0.63 -11.75
CA ASP A 146 9.30 1.38 -12.93
C ASP A 146 8.06 1.84 -13.73
N TYR A 147 7.91 3.15 -13.89
CA TYR A 147 6.70 3.69 -14.52
C TYR A 147 6.57 3.35 -16.00
N ARG A 148 7.68 2.95 -16.67
CA ARG A 148 7.69 2.61 -18.09
C ARG A 148 7.24 1.18 -18.35
N THR A 149 7.65 0.27 -17.45
CA THR A 149 7.46 -1.19 -17.64
C THR A 149 6.40 -1.79 -16.73
N GLY A 150 6.12 -1.14 -15.58
CA GLY A 150 5.27 -1.70 -14.52
C GLY A 150 5.97 -2.78 -13.69
N GLU A 151 7.28 -2.95 -13.85
CA GLU A 151 8.05 -3.90 -13.03
C GLU A 151 8.22 -3.38 -11.61
N LEU A 152 8.05 -4.27 -10.63
CA LEU A 152 8.25 -3.97 -9.22
C LEU A 152 9.74 -3.75 -8.95
N VAL A 153 10.08 -2.57 -8.41
CA VAL A 153 11.46 -2.22 -8.02
C VAL A 153 11.68 -2.50 -6.55
N TRP A 154 10.79 -2.00 -5.69
CA TRP A 154 10.83 -2.28 -4.25
C TRP A 154 9.43 -2.18 -3.62
N TRP A 155 9.31 -2.71 -2.43
CA TRP A 155 8.13 -2.59 -1.57
C TRP A 155 8.53 -2.55 -0.10
N ALA A 156 7.68 -1.93 0.71
CA ALA A 156 7.80 -1.90 2.16
C ALA A 156 6.42 -2.09 2.80
N GLN A 157 6.24 -3.17 3.54
CA GLN A 157 5.00 -3.44 4.26
C GLN A 157 5.01 -2.72 5.61
N HIS A 158 3.96 -1.95 5.89
CA HIS A 158 3.85 -1.18 7.13
C HIS A 158 3.26 -2.00 8.26
N HIS A 159 2.30 -2.83 7.94
CA HIS A 159 1.61 -3.75 8.87
C HIS A 159 0.79 -4.78 8.10
N THR A 160 0.47 -5.90 8.76
CA THR A 160 -0.60 -6.80 8.31
C THR A 160 -1.93 -6.20 8.73
N ASP A 161 -2.84 -6.04 7.79
CA ASP A 161 -4.12 -5.40 8.07
C ASP A 161 -5.17 -6.39 8.56
N MET A 162 -5.61 -6.17 9.79
CA MET A 162 -6.72 -6.89 10.42
C MET A 162 -7.90 -5.97 10.75
N TRP A 163 -7.75 -4.66 10.52
CA TRP A 163 -8.68 -3.62 11.02
C TRP A 163 -9.21 -2.69 9.94
N ASN A 164 -9.02 -3.02 8.67
CA ASN A 164 -9.29 -2.11 7.56
C ASN A 164 -8.41 -0.83 7.62
N ASN A 165 -7.15 -1.03 7.90
CA ASN A 165 -6.12 0.00 7.92
C ASN A 165 -5.53 0.23 6.53
N ASP A 166 -6.33 0.81 5.64
CA ASP A 166 -5.86 1.09 4.29
C ASP A 166 -4.58 1.92 4.26
N SER A 167 -3.56 1.43 3.56
CA SER A 167 -2.26 2.09 3.38
C SER A 167 -2.14 2.74 2.01
N VAL A 168 -3.15 3.49 1.62
CA VAL A 168 -3.26 4.07 0.26
C VAL A 168 -3.02 5.57 0.21
N PHE A 169 -2.86 6.24 1.36
CA PHE A 169 -2.74 7.70 1.41
C PHE A 169 -1.47 8.23 0.74
N ASP A 170 -1.36 9.55 0.63
CA ASP A 170 -0.33 10.21 -0.15
C ASP A 170 1.10 9.85 0.29
N ARG A 171 1.97 9.65 -0.69
CA ARG A 171 3.42 9.49 -0.54
C ARG A 171 4.09 10.79 -0.94
N ILE A 172 4.64 11.51 0.03
CA ILE A 172 5.32 12.78 -0.21
C ILE A 172 6.77 12.47 -0.50
N LEU A 173 7.26 12.93 -1.65
CA LEU A 173 8.67 12.81 -2.02
C LEU A 173 9.39 14.07 -1.57
N VAL A 174 10.48 13.91 -0.81
CA VAL A 174 11.26 15.03 -0.26
C VAL A 174 12.73 14.66 -0.16
N ASP A 175 13.59 15.62 -0.46
CA ASP A 175 15.03 15.55 -0.22
C ASP A 175 15.29 16.35 1.04
N SER A 176 15.86 15.71 2.05
CA SER A 176 16.00 16.32 3.39
C SER A 176 17.11 15.66 4.19
N PRO A 177 17.80 16.46 5.03
CA PRO A 177 18.61 15.88 6.09
C PRO A 177 17.72 15.03 7.01
N VAL A 178 18.21 13.87 7.39
CA VAL A 178 17.50 12.93 8.25
C VAL A 178 17.96 13.09 9.69
N ASP A 179 17.00 13.23 10.61
CA ASP A 179 17.23 12.99 12.02
C ASP A 179 16.82 11.54 12.33
N PRO A 180 17.77 10.62 12.53
CA PRO A 180 17.47 9.21 12.70
C PRO A 180 16.93 8.85 14.09
N ASP A 181 16.90 9.81 15.03
CA ASP A 181 16.37 9.57 16.37
C ASP A 181 15.28 10.59 16.74
N PRO A 182 14.15 10.62 16.01
CA PRO A 182 13.04 11.50 16.34
C PRO A 182 12.41 11.07 17.67
N PRO A 183 12.05 12.01 18.56
CA PRO A 183 11.43 11.69 19.83
C PRO A 183 10.19 10.82 19.69
N GLY A 184 10.11 9.71 20.45
CA GLY A 184 8.98 8.81 20.47
C GLY A 184 8.86 7.92 19.22
N ALA A 185 9.93 7.70 18.48
CA ALA A 185 9.95 6.75 17.38
C ALA A 185 9.64 5.33 17.84
N LEU A 186 8.89 4.58 17.03
CA LEU A 186 8.63 3.14 17.22
C LEU A 186 9.78 2.29 16.67
N GLY A 187 10.58 2.84 15.80
CA GLY A 187 11.78 2.24 15.24
C GLY A 187 12.58 3.27 14.46
N VAL A 188 13.89 3.13 14.51
CA VAL A 188 14.86 4.01 13.86
C VAL A 188 15.95 3.16 13.24
N ASN A 189 16.33 3.44 12.00
CA ASN A 189 17.44 2.75 11.35
C ASN A 189 18.77 3.19 11.95
N PRO A 190 19.52 2.27 12.61
CA PRO A 190 20.77 2.61 13.27
C PRO A 190 21.93 2.92 12.32
N ASP A 191 21.77 2.63 11.04
CA ASP A 191 22.81 2.84 10.03
C ASP A 191 22.69 4.21 9.32
N VAL A 192 21.63 4.97 9.65
CA VAL A 192 21.44 6.32 9.13
C VAL A 192 22.26 7.31 9.95
N VAL A 193 23.06 8.11 9.26
CA VAL A 193 23.90 9.13 9.89
C VAL A 193 23.11 10.42 10.11
N PRO A 194 23.11 11.00 11.34
CA PRO A 194 22.42 12.26 11.61
C PRO A 194 22.86 13.39 10.68
N GLY A 195 21.88 14.06 10.07
CA GLY A 195 22.13 15.19 9.16
C GLY A 195 22.53 14.78 7.73
N GLU A 196 22.56 13.48 7.42
CA GLU A 196 22.76 13.01 6.07
C GLU A 196 21.56 13.38 5.18
N GLU A 197 21.81 14.01 4.04
CA GLU A 197 20.79 14.26 3.02
C GLU A 197 20.36 12.92 2.41
N ARG A 198 19.04 12.70 2.36
CA ARG A 198 18.44 11.53 1.75
C ARG A 198 17.22 11.91 0.92
N ASP A 199 17.03 11.14 -0.11
CA ASP A 199 15.84 11.20 -0.94
C ASP A 199 14.78 10.29 -0.31
N LEU A 200 13.77 10.92 0.28
CA LEU A 200 12.79 10.20 1.11
C LEU A 200 11.43 10.12 0.44
N VAL A 201 10.71 9.06 0.78
CA VAL A 201 9.25 9.00 0.71
C VAL A 201 8.71 8.99 2.13
N VAL A 202 7.87 9.98 2.43
CA VAL A 202 7.36 10.20 3.79
C VAL A 202 5.85 10.41 3.79
N GLY A 203 5.22 10.12 4.93
CA GLY A 203 3.80 10.39 5.15
C GLY A 203 3.16 9.53 6.23
N SER A 204 1.94 9.86 6.59
CA SER A 204 1.04 8.95 7.32
C SER A 204 0.29 8.11 6.28
N PHE A 205 0.87 6.98 5.93
CA PHE A 205 0.45 6.17 4.79
C PHE A 205 -0.83 5.39 5.03
N SER A 206 -1.22 5.22 6.29
CA SER A 206 -2.29 4.35 6.73
C SER A 206 -3.19 5.03 7.77
N LYS A 207 -4.29 4.37 8.12
CA LYS A 207 -5.19 4.77 9.22
C LYS A 207 -4.62 4.43 10.60
N ASP A 208 -3.40 3.89 10.69
CA ASP A 208 -2.74 3.47 11.93
C ASP A 208 -2.22 4.63 12.80
N GLY A 209 -2.21 5.85 12.26
CA GLY A 209 -1.73 7.04 12.99
C GLY A 209 -0.21 7.08 13.13
N ILE A 210 0.51 6.43 12.24
CA ILE A 210 1.97 6.40 12.22
C ILE A 210 2.49 7.19 11.01
N PHE A 211 3.51 7.99 11.24
CA PHE A 211 4.29 8.65 10.20
C PHE A 211 5.51 7.82 9.87
N TYR A 212 5.74 7.57 8.61
CA TYR A 212 6.81 6.75 8.07
C TYR A 212 7.79 7.56 7.25
N ALA A 213 9.04 7.12 7.25
CA ALA A 213 10.07 7.58 6.33
C ALA A 213 10.85 6.37 5.78
N TYR A 214 10.95 6.32 4.45
CA TYR A 214 11.75 5.33 3.72
C TYR A 214 12.66 6.04 2.73
N ASP A 215 13.80 5.46 2.41
CA ASP A 215 14.60 5.87 1.26
C ASP A 215 13.81 5.51 -0.02
N ARG A 216 13.57 6.49 -0.88
CA ARG A 216 12.72 6.27 -2.05
C ARG A 216 13.42 5.52 -3.18
N SER A 217 14.74 5.37 -3.10
CA SER A 217 15.51 4.65 -4.13
C SER A 217 15.33 3.14 -4.04
N ASP A 218 15.22 2.59 -2.82
CA ASP A 218 15.24 1.15 -2.58
C ASP A 218 14.24 0.66 -1.51
N GLY A 219 13.49 1.58 -0.88
CA GLY A 219 12.53 1.25 0.16
C GLY A 219 13.16 0.96 1.53
N THR A 220 14.46 1.29 1.72
CA THR A 220 15.11 1.14 3.03
C THR A 220 14.35 1.92 4.10
N PHE A 221 13.99 1.23 5.19
CA PHE A 221 13.34 1.84 6.34
C PHE A 221 14.26 2.84 7.02
N ILE A 222 13.74 4.04 7.30
CA ILE A 222 14.48 5.10 8.00
C ILE A 222 13.97 5.24 9.43
N TYR A 223 12.68 5.55 9.58
CA TYR A 223 12.02 5.54 10.90
C TYR A 223 10.50 5.47 10.75
N ALA A 224 9.85 5.11 11.87
CA ALA A 224 8.41 5.23 12.06
C ALA A 224 8.12 5.89 13.41
N ARG A 225 7.17 6.83 13.44
CA ARG A 225 6.78 7.52 14.66
C ARG A 225 5.27 7.75 14.71
N PRO A 226 4.63 7.61 15.90
CA PRO A 226 3.21 7.91 16.05
C PRO A 226 2.95 9.41 15.84
N THR A 227 1.84 9.73 15.16
CA THR A 227 1.33 11.11 15.04
C THR A 227 0.35 11.47 16.16
N GLY A 228 -0.08 10.47 16.91
CA GLY A 228 -0.98 10.56 18.04
C GLY A 228 -0.96 9.26 18.84
N TYR A 229 -1.97 9.03 19.65
CA TYR A 229 -2.12 7.75 20.33
C TYR A 229 -2.43 6.65 19.31
N GLN A 230 -1.69 5.56 19.41
CA GLN A 230 -1.97 4.30 18.70
C GLN A 230 -1.58 3.12 19.61
N ASN A 231 -2.24 2.00 19.50
CA ASN A 231 -2.02 0.79 20.29
C ASN A 231 -1.87 -0.46 19.44
N VAL A 232 -1.72 -0.31 18.13
CA VAL A 232 -1.68 -1.42 17.17
C VAL A 232 -0.27 -1.95 17.00
N ILE A 233 0.70 -1.06 16.83
CA ILE A 233 2.09 -1.41 16.58
C ILE A 233 2.94 -1.07 17.81
N ASP A 234 3.65 -2.06 18.32
CA ASP A 234 4.58 -1.89 19.45
C ASP A 234 5.91 -1.28 19.00
N SER A 235 6.46 -1.78 17.90
CA SER A 235 7.80 -1.38 17.44
C SER A 235 8.06 -1.81 16.00
N TYR A 236 9.11 -1.21 15.42
CA TYR A 236 9.73 -1.62 14.17
C TYR A 236 11.19 -2.01 14.42
N ASP A 237 11.64 -3.07 13.77
CA ASP A 237 13.08 -3.34 13.65
C ASP A 237 13.71 -2.27 12.77
N GLY A 238 14.68 -1.54 13.31
CA GLY A 238 15.25 -0.38 12.63
C GLY A 238 16.01 -0.71 11.34
N ARG A 239 16.52 -1.94 11.16
CA ARG A 239 17.27 -2.32 9.97
C ARG A 239 16.41 -2.86 8.87
N THR A 240 15.39 -3.62 9.25
CA THR A 240 14.55 -4.34 8.28
C THR A 240 13.20 -3.67 8.04
N GLY A 241 12.76 -2.76 8.94
CA GLY A 241 11.41 -2.21 8.93
C GLY A 241 10.34 -3.23 9.35
N ALA A 242 10.74 -4.42 9.82
CA ALA A 242 9.78 -5.42 10.28
C ALA A 242 9.04 -4.92 11.52
N TYR A 243 7.73 -4.94 11.46
CA TYR A 243 6.86 -4.47 12.55
C TYR A 243 6.56 -5.57 13.55
N ARG A 244 6.25 -5.15 14.76
CA ARG A 244 5.70 -5.99 15.82
C ARG A 244 4.36 -5.43 16.25
N THR A 245 3.32 -6.23 16.05
CA THR A 245 1.96 -5.87 16.46
C THR A 245 1.78 -6.08 17.97
N ASN A 246 1.07 -5.18 18.60
CA ASN A 246 0.64 -5.34 19.99
C ASN A 246 -0.31 -6.55 20.10
N PRO A 247 0.01 -7.59 20.88
CA PRO A 247 -0.84 -8.77 21.02
C PRO A 247 -2.24 -8.46 21.56
N GLU A 248 -2.38 -7.41 22.35
CA GLU A 248 -3.67 -6.97 22.90
C GLU A 248 -4.61 -6.40 21.81
N ALA A 249 -4.02 -5.87 20.73
CA ALA A 249 -4.77 -5.32 19.61
C ALA A 249 -5.11 -6.35 18.53
N LEU A 250 -4.57 -7.57 18.61
CA LEU A 250 -4.85 -8.61 17.64
C LEU A 250 -6.32 -9.03 17.69
N MET A 251 -6.98 -9.08 16.56
CA MET A 251 -8.29 -9.71 16.43
C MET A 251 -8.12 -11.21 16.60
N THR A 252 -8.84 -11.77 17.55
CA THR A 252 -8.90 -13.23 17.80
C THR A 252 -10.28 -13.74 17.41
N GLY A 253 -10.41 -15.05 17.16
CA GLY A 253 -11.73 -15.68 16.96
C GLY A 253 -12.63 -15.67 18.20
N ASP A 254 -12.18 -15.12 19.32
CA ASP A 254 -12.97 -14.93 20.53
C ASP A 254 -13.89 -13.72 20.36
N LEU A 255 -15.15 -13.97 20.05
CA LEU A 255 -16.18 -12.95 19.85
C LEU A 255 -16.60 -12.22 21.13
N ASP A 256 -16.22 -12.74 22.30
CA ASP A 256 -16.50 -12.12 23.60
C ASP A 256 -15.41 -11.11 24.01
N ARG A 257 -14.31 -11.05 23.23
CA ARG A 257 -13.23 -10.11 23.48
C ARG A 257 -13.48 -8.80 22.76
N GLU A 258 -13.76 -7.73 23.51
CA GLU A 258 -13.68 -6.37 22.98
C GLU A 258 -12.21 -5.95 22.82
N THR A 259 -11.82 -5.67 21.57
CA THR A 259 -10.52 -5.09 21.27
C THR A 259 -10.74 -3.66 20.78
N THR A 260 -10.31 -2.68 21.56
CA THR A 260 -10.36 -1.29 21.12
C THR A 260 -9.11 -0.97 20.34
N VAL A 261 -9.23 -0.90 19.04
CA VAL A 261 -8.22 -0.36 18.14
C VAL A 261 -8.61 1.09 17.88
N CYS A 262 -8.01 2.02 18.59
CA CYS A 262 -8.38 3.42 18.48
C CYS A 262 -7.19 4.34 18.34
N ASN A 263 -7.20 5.16 17.31
CA ASN A 263 -6.56 6.46 17.29
C ASN A 263 -7.42 7.46 18.07
N ASP A 264 -7.50 7.35 19.40
CA ASP A 264 -8.22 8.37 20.16
C ASP A 264 -7.31 9.56 20.43
N SER A 265 -7.42 10.57 19.58
CA SER A 265 -6.77 11.88 19.77
C SER A 265 -7.20 12.62 21.04
N ARG A 266 -8.13 12.05 21.83
CA ARG A 266 -8.68 12.68 23.05
C ARG A 266 -7.95 12.35 24.33
N THR A 267 -6.95 11.48 24.31
CA THR A 267 -6.23 11.01 25.50
C THR A 267 -4.74 11.32 25.52
N VAL A 268 -4.28 12.34 24.81
CA VAL A 268 -2.91 12.84 25.02
C VAL A 268 -2.92 13.64 26.31
N PRO A 269 -2.25 13.20 27.39
CA PRO A 269 -2.02 14.06 28.56
C PRO A 269 -1.21 15.28 28.11
N GLN A 270 -1.68 16.46 28.44
CA GLN A 270 -0.96 17.72 28.25
C GLN A 270 0.29 17.78 29.12
#